data_35fedf000e8408738f7eea35e9ca6ef0
#
_entry.id   35fedf000e8408738f7eea35e9ca6ef0
#
_cell.length_a   1.000
_cell.length_b   1.000
_cell.length_c   1.000
_cell.angle_alpha   90.00
_cell.angle_beta   90.00
_cell.angle_gamma   90.00
#
_symmetry.space_group_name_H-M   'P 1'
#
loop_
_entity.id
_entity.type
_entity.pdbx_description
1 polymer ?
#
loop_
_entity_poly.entity_id
_entity_poly.type
_entity_poly.pdbx_seq_one_letter_code
_entity_poly.pdbx_strand_id
1 'polypeptide(L)'
;KDILEEAAKINEEMLLPLAKAGDENPCVYENGVVRTPPGYKEAYSKFIEDGWVSLTCDPKYGGQGMPKTVSAFFDEMLSSSSLSFKLYSELSIGAYNCILSHATEEIKNTYLPKIVEGKWSGTMCLTEPQCGTDLGLIKTKAIKNENGTYNISGQKIFITSGDHDLTENIIHLVLARTQDAPKGTKGISLFLVPKYEINDDGSIGPRNGVNTVSIESKMGIKGSPACVLSFDDAKGYMIGPENKGLNSMFTMMNLERIVVGIQGLGLSETAYQTALSYSKERKQGKSNNNSNGETDLIIKHADIRRSLLNMKSIIEGERSLSFWMAQQVDVSLSHSSEEVKKDASDIVGLM
;
A
#
# COMPACT_ATOMS: atom_id res chain seq x y z
N LYS A 1 4.02 17.90 15.69
CA LYS A 1 5.45 17.78 15.93
C LYS A 1 5.73 16.45 16.63
N ASP A 2 5.14 16.19 17.78
CA ASP A 2 5.39 15.00 18.61
C ASP A 2 5.13 13.69 17.86
N ILE A 3 4.05 13.62 17.07
CA ILE A 3 3.74 12.46 16.21
C ILE A 3 4.90 12.16 15.24
N LEU A 4 5.46 13.20 14.60
CA LEU A 4 6.55 13.02 13.63
C LEU A 4 7.88 12.66 14.31
N GLU A 5 8.11 13.10 15.55
CA GLU A 5 9.29 12.71 16.33
C GLU A 5 9.20 11.23 16.74
N GLU A 6 8.04 10.75 17.17
CA GLU A 6 7.83 9.33 17.43
C GLU A 6 7.85 8.50 16.14
N ALA A 7 7.32 9.04 15.04
CA ALA A 7 7.44 8.41 13.71
C ALA A 7 8.91 8.22 13.30
N ALA A 8 9.77 9.20 13.54
CA ALA A 8 11.21 9.08 13.26
C ALA A 8 11.85 7.94 14.06
N LYS A 9 11.57 7.87 15.37
CA LYS A 9 12.11 6.80 16.24
C LYS A 9 11.72 5.41 15.77
N ILE A 10 10.43 5.15 15.51
CA ILE A 10 9.99 3.82 15.07
C ILE A 10 10.63 3.44 13.75
N ASN A 11 10.81 4.40 12.84
CA ASN A 11 11.47 4.18 11.56
C ASN A 11 12.97 3.86 11.71
N GLU A 12 13.70 4.62 12.53
CA GLU A 12 15.14 4.44 12.72
C GLU A 12 15.48 3.21 13.58
N GLU A 13 14.76 3.02 14.68
CA GLU A 13 15.11 2.01 15.68
C GLU A 13 14.53 0.62 15.37
N MET A 14 13.33 0.55 14.77
CA MET A 14 12.63 -0.71 14.54
C MET A 14 12.60 -1.10 13.06
N LEU A 15 12.17 -0.19 12.16
CA LEU A 15 11.86 -0.57 10.78
C LEU A 15 13.07 -0.57 9.86
N LEU A 16 14.01 0.35 10.01
CA LEU A 16 15.23 0.37 9.21
C LEU A 16 16.06 -0.92 9.33
N PRO A 17 16.26 -1.51 10.52
CA PRO A 17 16.91 -2.81 10.62
C PRO A 17 16.19 -3.94 9.88
N LEU A 18 14.86 -3.90 9.77
CA LEU A 18 14.07 -4.90 9.06
C LEU A 18 14.24 -4.86 7.54
N ALA A 19 14.62 -3.72 6.97
CA ALA A 19 14.84 -3.61 5.52
C ALA A 19 15.86 -4.63 5.02
N LYS A 20 16.99 -4.75 5.70
CA LYS A 20 18.04 -5.74 5.40
C LYS A 20 17.55 -7.16 5.66
N ALA A 21 16.93 -7.40 6.81
CA ALA A 21 16.41 -8.72 7.18
C ALA A 21 15.39 -9.23 6.14
N GLY A 22 14.50 -8.35 5.65
CA GLY A 22 13.50 -8.69 4.63
C GLY A 22 14.08 -8.95 3.25
N ASP A 23 15.23 -8.38 2.90
CA ASP A 23 15.92 -8.66 1.62
C ASP A 23 16.72 -9.96 1.67
N GLU A 24 17.41 -10.22 2.78
CA GLU A 24 18.23 -11.42 2.99
C GLU A 24 17.37 -12.68 3.27
N ASN A 25 16.21 -12.51 3.91
CA ASN A 25 15.28 -13.59 4.25
C ASN A 25 13.90 -13.24 3.66
N PRO A 26 13.67 -13.47 2.36
CA PRO A 26 12.41 -13.11 1.71
C PRO A 26 11.22 -13.87 2.29
N CYS A 27 10.01 -13.39 1.97
CA CYS A 27 8.79 -14.18 2.24
C CYS A 27 8.88 -15.57 1.61
N VAL A 28 8.35 -16.57 2.30
CA VAL A 28 8.37 -17.98 1.88
C VAL A 28 6.95 -18.50 1.78
N TYR A 29 6.66 -19.26 0.72
CA TYR A 29 5.39 -19.97 0.57
C TYR A 29 5.63 -21.47 0.68
N GLU A 30 5.10 -22.07 1.73
CA GLU A 30 5.23 -23.51 2.00
C GLU A 30 3.92 -24.07 2.55
N ASN A 31 3.48 -25.19 2.03
CA ASN A 31 2.30 -25.93 2.50
C ASN A 31 1.02 -25.08 2.63
N GLY A 32 0.79 -24.19 1.66
CA GLY A 32 -0.39 -23.32 1.65
C GLY A 32 -0.33 -22.10 2.59
N VAL A 33 0.83 -21.82 3.18
CA VAL A 33 1.05 -20.71 4.10
C VAL A 33 2.17 -19.79 3.60
N VAL A 34 1.92 -18.50 3.61
CA VAL A 34 2.94 -17.48 3.36
C VAL A 34 3.48 -16.99 4.71
N ARG A 35 4.79 -17.11 4.89
CA ARG A 35 5.51 -16.62 6.08
C ARG A 35 6.29 -15.37 5.74
N THR A 36 6.18 -14.39 6.63
CA THR A 36 6.93 -13.13 6.55
C THR A 36 8.34 -13.29 7.09
N PRO A 37 9.28 -12.37 6.76
CA PRO A 37 10.64 -12.40 7.28
C PRO A 37 10.70 -12.38 8.82
N PRO A 38 11.81 -12.87 9.42
CA PRO A 38 12.03 -12.75 10.86
C PRO A 38 11.95 -11.31 11.35
N GLY A 39 11.30 -11.09 12.50
CA GLY A 39 11.11 -9.78 13.12
C GLY A 39 9.89 -8.99 12.60
N TYR A 40 9.28 -9.40 11.49
CA TYR A 40 8.13 -8.66 10.92
C TYR A 40 6.88 -8.78 11.81
N LYS A 41 6.64 -9.93 12.45
CA LYS A 41 5.48 -10.12 13.33
C LYS A 41 5.54 -9.23 14.57
N GLU A 42 6.68 -9.23 15.22
CA GLU A 42 6.93 -8.42 16.41
C GLU A 42 6.83 -6.93 16.09
N ALA A 43 7.43 -6.52 14.98
CA ALA A 43 7.35 -5.15 14.52
C ALA A 43 5.92 -4.75 14.13
N TYR A 44 5.16 -5.64 13.47
CA TYR A 44 3.78 -5.36 13.09
C TYR A 44 2.87 -5.26 14.32
N SER A 45 3.03 -6.15 15.30
CA SER A 45 2.29 -6.07 16.57
C SER A 45 2.55 -4.73 17.28
N LYS A 46 3.80 -4.30 17.37
CA LYS A 46 4.15 -3.01 17.96
C LYS A 46 3.57 -1.84 17.15
N PHE A 47 3.64 -1.91 15.83
CA PHE A 47 3.15 -0.89 14.91
C PHE A 47 1.64 -0.65 15.06
N ILE A 48 0.85 -1.72 15.23
CA ILE A 48 -0.60 -1.61 15.44
C ILE A 48 -0.95 -1.21 16.87
N GLU A 49 -0.21 -1.68 17.88
CA GLU A 49 -0.38 -1.26 19.29
C GLU A 49 -0.19 0.24 19.47
N ASP A 50 0.79 0.82 18.77
CA ASP A 50 1.07 2.26 18.77
C ASP A 50 0.10 3.07 17.89
N GLY A 51 -0.83 2.41 17.19
CA GLY A 51 -1.90 3.05 16.42
C GLY A 51 -1.49 3.62 15.06
N TRP A 52 -0.33 3.25 14.51
CA TRP A 52 0.16 3.81 13.24
C TRP A 52 -0.71 3.48 12.04
N VAL A 53 -1.39 2.34 12.01
CA VAL A 53 -2.35 1.98 10.95
C VAL A 53 -3.57 2.90 10.97
N SER A 54 -4.02 3.34 12.14
CA SER A 54 -5.26 4.09 12.33
C SER A 54 -5.13 5.60 12.11
N LEU A 55 -3.92 6.11 11.81
CA LEU A 55 -3.56 7.53 11.84
C LEU A 55 -4.56 8.43 11.07
N THR A 56 -4.95 8.08 9.86
CA THR A 56 -5.87 8.87 9.02
C THR A 56 -7.28 8.30 8.93
N CYS A 57 -7.60 7.25 9.68
CA CYS A 57 -8.91 6.62 9.67
C CYS A 57 -9.92 7.43 10.48
N ASP A 58 -11.21 7.28 10.13
CA ASP A 58 -12.31 7.99 10.79
C ASP A 58 -12.44 7.55 12.26
N PRO A 59 -12.55 8.50 13.22
CA PRO A 59 -12.81 8.22 14.61
C PRO A 59 -14.07 7.36 14.86
N LYS A 60 -15.06 7.41 13.98
CA LYS A 60 -16.26 6.56 14.04
C LYS A 60 -15.91 5.07 14.10
N TYR A 61 -14.80 4.66 13.49
CA TYR A 61 -14.35 3.27 13.42
C TYR A 61 -13.09 3.02 14.26
N GLY A 62 -12.72 3.95 15.15
CA GLY A 62 -11.55 3.84 16.03
C GLY A 62 -10.27 4.47 15.47
N GLY A 63 -10.37 5.25 14.39
CA GLY A 63 -9.25 5.98 13.80
C GLY A 63 -8.89 7.26 14.57
N GLN A 64 -7.75 7.87 14.22
CA GLN A 64 -7.26 9.09 14.85
C GLN A 64 -7.67 10.36 14.08
N GLY A 65 -8.20 10.25 12.87
CA GLY A 65 -8.71 11.37 12.07
C GLY A 65 -7.65 12.40 11.65
N MET A 66 -6.38 12.00 11.60
CA MET A 66 -5.31 12.91 11.20
C MET A 66 -5.39 13.24 9.70
N PRO A 67 -5.01 14.46 9.29
CA PRO A 67 -4.95 14.85 7.88
C PRO A 67 -3.98 13.96 7.06
N LYS A 68 -4.27 13.79 5.77
CA LYS A 68 -3.37 13.11 4.82
C LYS A 68 -2.01 13.80 4.71
N THR A 69 -1.97 15.12 4.89
CA THR A 69 -0.70 15.87 4.97
C THR A 69 0.22 15.33 6.07
N VAL A 70 -0.31 14.94 7.24
CA VAL A 70 0.49 14.35 8.32
C VAL A 70 0.96 12.95 7.95
N SER A 71 0.09 12.12 7.37
CA SER A 71 0.49 10.78 6.94
C SER A 71 1.52 10.78 5.81
N ALA A 72 1.52 11.81 4.93
CA ALA A 72 2.50 11.90 3.85
C ALA A 72 3.95 12.00 4.37
N PHE A 73 4.19 12.74 5.47
CA PHE A 73 5.51 12.76 6.12
C PHE A 73 5.89 11.39 6.68
N PHE A 74 4.93 10.72 7.31
CA PHE A 74 5.14 9.37 7.82
C PHE A 74 5.36 8.35 6.70
N ASP A 75 4.61 8.45 5.61
CA ASP A 75 4.76 7.61 4.41
C ASP A 75 6.13 7.75 3.76
N GLU A 76 6.72 8.96 3.73
CA GLU A 76 8.10 9.17 3.27
C GLU A 76 9.09 8.46 4.19
N MET A 77 8.96 8.59 5.52
CA MET A 77 9.82 7.93 6.49
C MET A 77 9.73 6.40 6.37
N LEU A 78 8.53 5.84 6.29
CA LEU A 78 8.30 4.40 6.10
C LEU A 78 8.92 3.88 4.80
N SER A 79 8.77 4.64 3.72
CA SER A 79 9.33 4.28 2.41
C SER A 79 10.87 4.32 2.42
N SER A 80 11.45 5.24 3.17
CA SER A 80 12.90 5.37 3.34
C SER A 80 13.49 4.26 4.20
N SER A 81 12.79 3.85 5.25
CA SER A 81 13.28 2.88 6.23
C SER A 81 13.01 1.44 5.83
N SER A 82 11.76 1.08 5.49
CA SER A 82 11.38 -0.29 5.14
C SER A 82 10.15 -0.34 4.23
N LEU A 83 10.35 -0.12 2.94
CA LEU A 83 9.26 -0.16 1.96
C LEU A 83 8.52 -1.51 1.95
N SER A 84 9.24 -2.63 2.12
CA SER A 84 8.61 -3.96 2.19
C SER A 84 7.59 -4.07 3.33
N PHE A 85 7.93 -3.52 4.50
CA PHE A 85 7.05 -3.52 5.66
C PHE A 85 5.85 -2.58 5.45
N LYS A 86 6.09 -1.39 4.90
CA LYS A 86 5.06 -0.38 4.61
C LYS A 86 3.88 -0.94 3.81
N LEU A 87 4.15 -1.80 2.81
CA LEU A 87 3.12 -2.31 1.89
C LEU A 87 1.99 -3.09 2.60
N TYR A 88 2.20 -3.63 3.79
CA TYR A 88 1.15 -4.32 4.55
C TYR A 88 0.08 -3.35 5.09
N SER A 89 0.50 -2.22 5.62
CA SER A 89 -0.43 -1.18 6.11
C SER A 89 -1.00 -0.33 4.98
N GLU A 90 -0.22 -0.03 3.96
CA GLU A 90 -0.61 0.81 2.82
C GLU A 90 -1.83 0.27 2.09
N LEU A 91 -1.78 -0.98 1.64
CA LEU A 91 -2.91 -1.63 0.95
C LEU A 91 -4.14 -1.75 1.86
N SER A 92 -3.94 -1.91 3.16
CA SER A 92 -5.03 -1.96 4.14
C SER A 92 -5.76 -0.64 4.24
N ILE A 93 -5.04 0.49 4.24
CA ILE A 93 -5.63 1.84 4.25
C ILE A 93 -6.33 2.14 2.91
N GLY A 94 -5.77 1.69 1.78
CA GLY A 94 -6.43 1.79 0.48
C GLY A 94 -7.76 1.05 0.46
N ALA A 95 -7.80 -0.19 0.96
CA ALA A 95 -9.01 -0.99 1.08
C ALA A 95 -10.02 -0.36 2.06
N TYR A 96 -9.55 0.14 3.21
CA TYR A 96 -10.37 0.89 4.16
C TYR A 96 -11.11 2.05 3.48
N ASN A 97 -10.42 2.90 2.75
CA ASN A 97 -11.02 4.05 2.07
C ASN A 97 -12.06 3.64 1.01
N CYS A 98 -11.80 2.56 0.28
CA CYS A 98 -12.74 2.03 -0.70
C CYS A 98 -14.02 1.48 -0.03
N ILE A 99 -13.89 0.71 1.05
CA ILE A 99 -15.01 0.18 1.83
C ILE A 99 -15.80 1.34 2.46
N LEU A 100 -15.12 2.31 3.08
CA LEU A 100 -15.73 3.48 3.70
C LEU A 100 -16.61 4.26 2.70
N SER A 101 -16.14 4.42 1.47
CA SER A 101 -16.82 5.23 0.45
C SER A 101 -17.99 4.50 -0.23
N HIS A 102 -17.91 3.17 -0.39
CA HIS A 102 -18.79 2.45 -1.32
C HIS A 102 -19.58 1.29 -0.72
N ALA A 103 -19.22 0.81 0.49
CA ALA A 103 -19.92 -0.31 1.11
C ALA A 103 -21.20 0.12 1.84
N THR A 104 -22.07 -0.86 2.11
CA THR A 104 -23.24 -0.67 3.00
C THR A 104 -22.80 -0.44 4.44
N GLU A 105 -23.64 0.17 5.27
CA GLU A 105 -23.32 0.39 6.69
C GLU A 105 -23.07 -0.92 7.45
N GLU A 106 -23.74 -2.00 7.08
CA GLU A 106 -23.53 -3.33 7.64
C GLU A 106 -22.08 -3.81 7.38
N ILE A 107 -21.63 -3.74 6.13
CA ILE A 107 -20.25 -4.12 5.75
C ILE A 107 -19.24 -3.20 6.44
N LYS A 108 -19.49 -1.89 6.47
CA LYS A 108 -18.60 -0.94 7.15
C LYS A 108 -18.44 -1.29 8.63
N ASN A 109 -19.54 -1.50 9.33
CA ASN A 109 -19.52 -1.80 10.77
C ASN A 109 -18.84 -3.15 11.10
N THR A 110 -18.91 -4.12 10.18
CA THR A 110 -18.28 -5.43 10.34
C THR A 110 -16.76 -5.38 10.09
N TYR A 111 -16.33 -4.68 9.03
CA TYR A 111 -14.95 -4.81 8.54
C TYR A 111 -14.05 -3.65 8.94
N LEU A 112 -14.56 -2.38 8.93
CA LEU A 112 -13.70 -1.23 9.15
C LEU A 112 -13.03 -1.18 10.53
N PRO A 113 -13.71 -1.48 11.66
CA PRO A 113 -13.06 -1.44 12.97
C PRO A 113 -11.84 -2.37 13.03
N LYS A 114 -11.94 -3.58 12.47
CA LYS A 114 -10.85 -4.56 12.48
C LYS A 114 -9.68 -4.17 11.58
N ILE A 115 -9.95 -3.49 10.46
CA ILE A 115 -8.92 -2.93 9.58
C ILE A 115 -8.22 -1.77 10.27
N VAL A 116 -8.96 -0.88 10.93
CA VAL A 116 -8.43 0.26 11.69
C VAL A 116 -7.56 -0.18 12.87
N GLU A 117 -7.97 -1.26 13.58
CA GLU A 117 -7.15 -1.90 14.61
C GLU A 117 -5.87 -2.57 14.06
N GLY A 118 -5.73 -2.70 12.72
CA GLY A 118 -4.64 -3.44 12.09
C GLY A 118 -4.70 -4.96 12.27
N LYS A 119 -5.76 -5.49 12.89
CA LYS A 119 -5.97 -6.94 13.06
C LYS A 119 -6.33 -7.63 11.76
N TRP A 120 -7.00 -6.94 10.84
CA TRP A 120 -7.29 -7.39 9.50
C TRP A 120 -6.60 -6.48 8.50
N SER A 121 -6.05 -7.06 7.45
CA SER A 121 -5.44 -6.32 6.35
C SER A 121 -6.34 -6.29 5.12
N GLY A 122 -6.02 -5.44 4.17
CA GLY A 122 -6.75 -5.30 2.90
C GLY A 122 -5.84 -5.46 1.69
N THR A 123 -6.40 -5.88 0.56
CA THR A 123 -5.68 -6.03 -0.71
C THR A 123 -6.51 -5.55 -1.89
N MET A 124 -5.83 -5.29 -3.00
CA MET A 124 -6.40 -4.89 -4.28
C MET A 124 -6.18 -6.01 -5.32
N CYS A 125 -7.26 -6.66 -5.80
CA CYS A 125 -7.20 -7.83 -6.67
C CYS A 125 -7.79 -7.51 -8.06
N LEU A 126 -6.94 -7.00 -8.99
CA LEU A 126 -7.33 -6.59 -10.33
C LEU A 126 -6.79 -7.54 -11.39
N THR A 127 -5.47 -7.66 -11.45
CA THR A 127 -4.70 -8.30 -12.52
C THR A 127 -4.94 -9.81 -12.58
N GLU A 128 -5.10 -10.31 -13.79
CA GLU A 128 -5.22 -11.73 -14.08
C GLU A 128 -4.10 -12.16 -15.06
N PRO A 129 -3.81 -13.47 -15.22
CA PRO A 129 -2.74 -13.93 -16.10
C PRO A 129 -2.79 -13.38 -17.53
N GLN A 130 -4.00 -13.12 -18.07
CA GLN A 130 -4.19 -12.61 -19.41
C GLN A 130 -4.38 -11.10 -19.51
N CYS A 131 -4.50 -10.39 -18.40
CA CYS A 131 -4.75 -8.94 -18.43
C CYS A 131 -4.27 -8.22 -17.16
N GLY A 132 -3.74 -7.03 -17.35
CA GLY A 132 -3.36 -6.10 -16.27
C GLY A 132 -3.74 -4.68 -16.65
N THR A 133 -3.11 -4.10 -17.67
CA THR A 133 -3.46 -2.78 -18.19
C THR A 133 -4.87 -2.75 -18.79
N ASP A 134 -5.23 -3.76 -19.61
CA ASP A 134 -6.57 -3.88 -20.17
C ASP A 134 -7.46 -4.78 -19.30
N LEU A 135 -8.04 -4.20 -18.24
CA LEU A 135 -8.97 -4.89 -17.36
C LEU A 135 -10.29 -5.28 -18.03
N GLY A 136 -10.56 -4.77 -19.25
CA GLY A 136 -11.72 -5.22 -20.04
C GLY A 136 -11.73 -6.72 -20.32
N LEU A 137 -10.58 -7.39 -20.18
CA LEU A 137 -10.37 -8.81 -20.45
C LEU A 137 -10.46 -9.73 -19.22
N ILE A 138 -10.79 -9.21 -18.03
CA ILE A 138 -10.90 -10.04 -16.81
C ILE A 138 -11.95 -11.13 -16.99
N LYS A 139 -11.65 -12.33 -16.46
CA LYS A 139 -12.46 -13.52 -16.53
C LYS A 139 -13.02 -14.00 -15.19
N THR A 140 -12.52 -13.47 -14.08
CA THR A 140 -13.07 -13.77 -12.74
C THR A 140 -14.56 -13.52 -12.73
N LYS A 141 -15.34 -14.51 -12.26
CA LYS A 141 -16.80 -14.50 -12.26
C LYS A 141 -17.34 -14.32 -10.86
N ALA A 142 -18.51 -13.72 -10.78
CA ALA A 142 -19.30 -13.55 -9.56
C ALA A 142 -20.72 -14.08 -9.82
N ILE A 143 -21.10 -15.17 -9.19
CA ILE A 143 -22.42 -15.79 -9.31
C ILE A 143 -23.23 -15.43 -8.07
N LYS A 144 -24.38 -14.78 -8.27
CA LYS A 144 -25.23 -14.32 -7.18
C LYS A 144 -25.95 -15.50 -6.50
N ASN A 145 -25.92 -15.52 -5.17
CA ASN A 145 -26.62 -16.48 -4.33
C ASN A 145 -28.02 -15.90 -3.92
N GLU A 146 -28.93 -16.80 -3.51
CA GLU A 146 -30.29 -16.42 -3.06
C GLU A 146 -30.26 -15.46 -1.85
N ASN A 147 -29.25 -15.56 -0.98
CA ASN A 147 -29.08 -14.71 0.20
C ASN A 147 -28.42 -13.35 -0.09
N GLY A 148 -28.20 -13.01 -1.36
CA GLY A 148 -27.62 -11.73 -1.78
C GLY A 148 -26.08 -11.70 -1.77
N THR A 149 -25.39 -12.74 -1.31
CA THR A 149 -23.94 -12.90 -1.45
C THR A 149 -23.59 -13.38 -2.85
N TYR A 150 -22.27 -13.52 -3.14
CA TYR A 150 -21.78 -13.99 -4.43
C TYR A 150 -20.72 -15.07 -4.24
N ASN A 151 -20.69 -16.04 -5.15
CA ASN A 151 -19.59 -16.99 -5.30
C ASN A 151 -18.61 -16.45 -6.33
N ILE A 152 -17.39 -16.18 -5.88
CA ILE A 152 -16.32 -15.59 -6.70
C ILE A 152 -15.38 -16.72 -7.15
N SER A 153 -15.17 -16.85 -8.48
CA SER A 153 -14.31 -17.88 -9.05
C SER A 153 -13.39 -17.31 -10.12
N GLY A 154 -12.08 -17.55 -9.99
CA GLY A 154 -11.05 -17.06 -10.91
C GLY A 154 -9.68 -16.97 -10.26
N GLN A 155 -8.72 -16.41 -10.99
CA GLN A 155 -7.35 -16.27 -10.53
C GLN A 155 -6.90 -14.80 -10.64
N LYS A 156 -6.20 -14.32 -9.62
CA LYS A 156 -5.57 -12.99 -9.58
C LYS A 156 -4.08 -13.15 -9.35
N ILE A 157 -3.27 -12.33 -10.04
CA ILE A 157 -1.81 -12.36 -9.96
C ILE A 157 -1.23 -11.01 -9.54
N PHE A 158 -0.01 -11.03 -9.03
CA PHE A 158 0.72 -9.85 -8.54
C PHE A 158 0.00 -9.14 -7.38
N ILE A 159 -0.68 -9.90 -6.52
CA ILE A 159 -1.42 -9.33 -5.40
C ILE A 159 -0.46 -9.05 -4.26
N THR A 160 -0.14 -7.77 -4.08
CA THR A 160 0.70 -7.28 -2.99
C THR A 160 0.09 -7.64 -1.65
N SER A 161 0.88 -8.26 -0.77
CA SER A 161 0.44 -8.74 0.55
C SER A 161 -0.84 -9.59 0.48
N GLY A 162 -1.00 -10.34 -0.63
CA GLY A 162 -2.20 -11.14 -0.89
C GLY A 162 -2.43 -12.25 0.11
N ASP A 163 -1.36 -12.77 0.70
CA ASP A 163 -1.39 -13.68 1.84
C ASP A 163 -0.15 -13.43 2.71
N HIS A 164 -0.31 -13.56 4.02
CA HIS A 164 0.76 -13.40 5.01
C HIS A 164 0.28 -13.84 6.40
N ASP A 165 1.19 -13.88 7.36
CA ASP A 165 0.96 -14.35 8.72
C ASP A 165 1.02 -13.21 9.79
N LEU A 166 0.80 -11.95 9.39
CA LEU A 166 0.82 -10.78 10.27
C LEU A 166 -0.56 -10.46 10.88
N THR A 167 -1.65 -10.79 10.18
CA THR A 167 -3.02 -10.44 10.56
C THR A 167 -3.91 -11.68 10.69
N GLU A 168 -4.98 -11.55 11.47
CA GLU A 168 -5.96 -12.62 11.67
C GLU A 168 -6.79 -12.93 10.42
N ASN A 169 -7.07 -11.91 9.59
CA ASN A 169 -7.81 -12.03 8.35
C ASN A 169 -7.27 -11.07 7.29
N ILE A 170 -7.55 -11.38 6.02
CA ILE A 170 -7.21 -10.54 4.87
C ILE A 170 -8.47 -10.29 4.05
N ILE A 171 -8.77 -9.04 3.76
CA ILE A 171 -9.96 -8.61 3.05
C ILE A 171 -9.57 -8.23 1.64
N HIS A 172 -9.97 -9.07 0.67
CA HIS A 172 -9.64 -8.87 -0.74
C HIS A 172 -10.71 -8.04 -1.43
N LEU A 173 -10.32 -6.92 -2.04
CA LEU A 173 -11.19 -6.16 -2.94
C LEU A 173 -10.98 -6.67 -4.37
N VAL A 174 -11.95 -7.45 -4.87
CA VAL A 174 -11.83 -8.26 -6.08
C VAL A 174 -12.68 -7.69 -7.21
N LEU A 175 -12.07 -7.40 -8.36
CA LEU A 175 -12.81 -7.09 -9.59
C LEU A 175 -13.24 -8.39 -10.26
N ALA A 176 -14.55 -8.52 -10.50
CA ALA A 176 -15.15 -9.68 -11.16
C ALA A 176 -16.35 -9.28 -12.03
N ARG A 177 -16.87 -10.21 -12.83
CA ARG A 177 -18.04 -10.05 -13.67
C ARG A 177 -19.21 -10.83 -13.14
N THR A 178 -20.35 -10.20 -13.03
CA THR A 178 -21.64 -10.87 -12.84
C THR A 178 -22.07 -11.62 -14.12
N GLN A 179 -23.09 -12.49 -14.02
CA GLN A 179 -23.45 -13.44 -15.08
C GLN A 179 -23.75 -12.75 -16.41
N ASP A 180 -24.57 -11.72 -16.45
CA ASP A 180 -24.99 -11.03 -17.67
C ASP A 180 -24.30 -9.68 -17.88
N ALA A 181 -23.12 -9.53 -17.32
CA ALA A 181 -22.37 -8.28 -17.36
C ALA A 181 -21.99 -7.88 -18.80
N PRO A 182 -22.09 -6.59 -19.16
CA PRO A 182 -21.61 -6.07 -20.44
C PRO A 182 -20.14 -6.40 -20.68
N LYS A 183 -19.74 -6.57 -21.94
CA LYS A 183 -18.32 -6.75 -22.30
C LYS A 183 -17.48 -5.51 -21.98
N GLY A 184 -16.18 -5.71 -21.85
CA GLY A 184 -15.21 -4.65 -21.58
C GLY A 184 -15.29 -4.12 -20.14
N THR A 185 -14.76 -2.95 -19.89
CA THR A 185 -14.66 -2.35 -18.54
C THR A 185 -16.02 -2.00 -17.93
N LYS A 186 -17.04 -1.81 -18.76
CA LYS A 186 -18.40 -1.44 -18.32
C LYS A 186 -19.16 -2.58 -17.62
N GLY A 187 -18.64 -3.81 -17.65
CA GLY A 187 -19.26 -4.96 -16.99
C GLY A 187 -18.48 -5.45 -15.76
N ILE A 188 -17.62 -4.62 -15.21
CA ILE A 188 -16.80 -4.98 -14.05
C ILE A 188 -17.50 -4.49 -12.78
N SER A 189 -17.68 -5.38 -11.82
CA SER A 189 -18.18 -5.12 -10.47
C SER A 189 -17.09 -5.35 -9.43
N LEU A 190 -17.25 -4.76 -8.26
CA LEU A 190 -16.31 -4.87 -7.14
C LEU A 190 -16.90 -5.71 -6.03
N PHE A 191 -16.10 -6.62 -5.47
CA PHE A 191 -16.50 -7.51 -4.40
C PHE A 191 -15.49 -7.48 -3.24
N LEU A 192 -16.00 -7.46 -2.02
CA LEU A 192 -15.26 -7.74 -0.81
C LEU A 192 -15.29 -9.25 -0.56
N VAL A 193 -14.11 -9.86 -0.50
CA VAL A 193 -13.95 -11.32 -0.30
C VAL A 193 -12.97 -11.53 0.85
N PRO A 194 -13.42 -11.93 2.05
CA PRO A 194 -12.52 -12.21 3.17
C PRO A 194 -11.81 -13.55 2.97
N LYS A 195 -10.57 -13.66 3.45
CA LYS A 195 -9.81 -14.92 3.48
C LYS A 195 -10.46 -15.97 4.41
N TYR A 196 -10.97 -15.50 5.53
CA TYR A 196 -11.82 -16.28 6.45
C TYR A 196 -13.18 -15.61 6.56
N GLU A 197 -14.25 -16.40 6.54
CA GLU A 197 -15.60 -15.90 6.76
C GLU A 197 -15.74 -15.29 8.15
N ILE A 198 -16.76 -14.48 8.34
CA ILE A 198 -17.08 -13.88 9.64
C ILE A 198 -18.38 -14.50 10.12
N ASN A 199 -18.37 -14.99 11.37
CA ASN A 199 -19.55 -15.51 12.04
C ASN A 199 -20.49 -14.34 12.45
N ASP A 200 -21.73 -14.64 12.76
CA ASP A 200 -22.74 -13.65 13.17
C ASP A 200 -22.34 -12.86 14.43
N ASP A 201 -21.50 -13.43 15.28
CA ASP A 201 -20.96 -12.78 16.48
C ASP A 201 -19.70 -11.93 16.22
N GLY A 202 -19.27 -11.82 14.95
CA GLY A 202 -18.10 -11.07 14.51
C GLY A 202 -16.76 -11.81 14.69
N SER A 203 -16.77 -13.06 15.17
CA SER A 203 -15.56 -13.89 15.27
C SER A 203 -15.13 -14.43 13.91
N ILE A 204 -13.86 -14.85 13.81
CA ILE A 204 -13.31 -15.51 12.62
C ILE A 204 -14.00 -16.87 12.43
N GLY A 205 -14.58 -17.05 11.27
CA GLY A 205 -15.25 -18.27 10.83
C GLY A 205 -14.32 -19.22 10.07
N PRO A 206 -14.90 -20.13 9.27
CA PRO A 206 -14.13 -21.07 8.46
C PRO A 206 -13.32 -20.35 7.37
N ARG A 207 -12.29 -21.03 6.84
CA ARG A 207 -11.56 -20.54 5.67
C ARG A 207 -12.51 -20.43 4.49
N ASN A 208 -12.50 -19.29 3.84
CA ASN A 208 -13.24 -19.06 2.61
C ASN A 208 -12.48 -19.69 1.41
N GLY A 209 -13.10 -19.77 0.26
CA GLY A 209 -12.52 -20.32 -0.99
C GLY A 209 -11.38 -19.50 -1.59
N VAL A 210 -10.56 -18.83 -0.76
CA VAL A 210 -9.40 -18.05 -1.18
C VAL A 210 -8.12 -18.81 -0.87
N ASN A 211 -7.34 -19.13 -1.90
CA ASN A 211 -6.13 -19.92 -1.77
C ASN A 211 -4.95 -19.23 -2.44
N THR A 212 -3.80 -19.23 -1.76
CA THR A 212 -2.53 -18.83 -2.37
C THR A 212 -1.99 -19.98 -3.21
N VAL A 213 -1.69 -19.70 -4.46
CA VAL A 213 -1.13 -20.68 -5.42
C VAL A 213 0.39 -20.63 -5.39
N SER A 214 0.94 -19.41 -5.39
CA SER A 214 2.38 -19.13 -5.34
C SER A 214 2.63 -17.69 -4.92
N ILE A 215 3.89 -17.38 -4.67
CA ILE A 215 4.39 -15.99 -4.55
C ILE A 215 5.45 -15.75 -5.61
N GLU A 216 5.55 -14.49 -6.06
CA GLU A 216 6.50 -14.06 -7.09
C GLU A 216 7.92 -13.92 -6.51
N SER A 217 8.92 -14.34 -7.30
CA SER A 217 10.32 -14.01 -7.06
C SER A 217 10.61 -12.59 -7.58
N LYS A 218 11.05 -11.69 -6.70
CA LYS A 218 11.21 -10.27 -7.03
C LYS A 218 12.65 -9.81 -6.89
N MET A 219 13.03 -8.76 -7.64
CA MET A 219 14.35 -8.11 -7.55
C MET A 219 14.56 -7.41 -6.20
N GLY A 220 13.52 -6.78 -5.66
CA GLY A 220 13.54 -6.02 -4.41
C GLY A 220 12.22 -6.17 -3.66
N ILE A 221 12.07 -5.45 -2.54
CA ILE A 221 10.91 -5.52 -1.62
C ILE A 221 10.49 -6.96 -1.33
N LYS A 222 11.48 -7.83 -1.12
CA LYS A 222 11.27 -9.28 -0.95
C LYS A 222 10.58 -9.64 0.36
N GLY A 223 10.61 -8.72 1.33
CA GLY A 223 9.90 -8.83 2.61
C GLY A 223 8.38 -8.59 2.52
N SER A 224 7.85 -8.23 1.34
CA SER A 224 6.41 -8.20 1.07
C SER A 224 6.08 -9.19 -0.05
N PRO A 225 5.16 -10.16 0.12
CA PRO A 225 4.84 -11.13 -0.91
C PRO A 225 3.97 -10.50 -2.00
N ALA A 226 4.22 -10.87 -3.25
CA ALA A 226 3.31 -10.65 -4.36
C ALA A 226 2.69 -12.01 -4.72
N CYS A 227 1.41 -12.20 -4.40
CA CYS A 227 0.76 -13.49 -4.45
C CYS A 227 0.02 -13.73 -5.75
N VAL A 228 -0.04 -15.00 -6.15
CA VAL A 228 -1.04 -15.54 -7.06
C VAL A 228 -2.15 -16.14 -6.20
N LEU A 229 -3.37 -15.59 -6.32
CA LEU A 229 -4.54 -16.03 -5.56
C LEU A 229 -5.53 -16.74 -6.48
N SER A 230 -6.02 -17.91 -6.04
CA SER A 230 -7.19 -18.61 -6.61
C SER A 230 -8.41 -18.34 -5.74
N PHE A 231 -9.52 -18.03 -6.39
CA PHE A 231 -10.84 -17.90 -5.78
C PHE A 231 -11.68 -19.07 -6.29
N ASP A 232 -12.04 -19.97 -5.39
CA ASP A 232 -12.75 -21.21 -5.67
C ASP A 232 -14.13 -21.17 -4.99
N ASP A 233 -15.10 -20.60 -5.68
CA ASP A 233 -16.44 -20.30 -5.14
C ASP A 233 -16.41 -19.53 -3.83
N ALA A 234 -15.41 -18.64 -3.71
CA ALA A 234 -15.23 -17.84 -2.51
C ALA A 234 -16.40 -16.90 -2.28
N LYS A 235 -16.96 -16.91 -1.06
CA LYS A 235 -18.08 -16.04 -0.67
C LYS A 235 -17.62 -14.58 -0.67
N GLY A 236 -18.37 -13.75 -1.39
CA GLY A 236 -18.09 -12.32 -1.51
C GLY A 236 -19.34 -11.45 -1.39
N TYR A 237 -19.11 -10.17 -1.13
CA TYR A 237 -20.14 -9.14 -0.97
C TYR A 237 -19.90 -8.03 -1.98
N MET A 238 -20.93 -7.61 -2.72
CA MET A 238 -20.78 -6.53 -3.70
C MET A 238 -20.53 -5.19 -2.99
N ILE A 239 -19.54 -4.45 -3.49
CA ILE A 239 -19.20 -3.09 -3.04
C ILE A 239 -19.57 -2.10 -4.13
N GLY A 240 -20.41 -1.12 -3.79
CA GLY A 240 -20.93 -0.14 -4.75
C GLY A 240 -21.91 -0.75 -5.76
N PRO A 241 -22.32 0.02 -6.79
CA PRO A 241 -23.28 -0.44 -7.77
C PRO A 241 -22.71 -1.51 -8.72
N GLU A 242 -23.54 -2.44 -9.15
CA GLU A 242 -23.22 -3.42 -10.18
C GLU A 242 -22.72 -2.75 -11.46
N ASN A 243 -21.73 -3.34 -12.10
CA ASN A 243 -21.09 -2.81 -13.33
C ASN A 243 -20.40 -1.43 -13.17
N LYS A 244 -20.15 -1.00 -11.93
CA LYS A 244 -19.40 0.22 -11.58
C LYS A 244 -18.16 -0.07 -10.73
N GLY A 245 -17.72 -1.30 -10.70
CA GLY A 245 -16.64 -1.75 -9.84
C GLY A 245 -15.31 -1.01 -10.06
N LEU A 246 -14.97 -0.63 -11.31
CA LEU A 246 -13.80 0.20 -11.58
C LEU A 246 -13.93 1.58 -10.95
N ASN A 247 -15.09 2.21 -11.02
CA ASN A 247 -15.33 3.53 -10.41
C ASN A 247 -15.11 3.45 -8.89
N SER A 248 -15.63 2.40 -8.23
CA SER A 248 -15.44 2.20 -6.80
C SER A 248 -13.97 1.90 -6.45
N MET A 249 -13.29 1.08 -7.28
CA MET A 249 -11.88 0.74 -7.09
C MET A 249 -10.94 1.95 -7.30
N PHE A 250 -11.31 2.92 -8.12
CA PHE A 250 -10.53 4.15 -8.30
C PHE A 250 -10.35 4.94 -7.01
N THR A 251 -11.25 4.83 -6.04
CA THR A 251 -11.05 5.42 -4.70
C THR A 251 -9.78 4.91 -4.04
N MET A 252 -9.52 3.59 -4.10
CA MET A 252 -8.27 3.01 -3.64
C MET A 252 -7.11 3.36 -4.56
N MET A 253 -7.26 3.17 -5.87
CA MET A 253 -6.17 3.36 -6.85
C MET A 253 -5.63 4.79 -6.88
N ASN A 254 -6.47 5.80 -6.73
CA ASN A 254 -6.02 7.20 -6.75
C ASN A 254 -5.16 7.52 -5.53
N LEU A 255 -5.51 6.99 -4.35
CA LEU A 255 -4.68 7.11 -3.16
C LEU A 255 -3.33 6.38 -3.34
N GLU A 256 -3.37 5.14 -3.84
CA GLU A 256 -2.16 4.35 -4.10
C GLU A 256 -1.21 5.06 -5.08
N ARG A 257 -1.71 5.76 -6.10
CA ARG A 257 -0.86 6.54 -7.03
C ARG A 257 -0.06 7.62 -6.31
N ILE A 258 -0.68 8.36 -5.41
CA ILE A 258 0.00 9.39 -4.61
C ILE A 258 1.04 8.73 -3.70
N VAL A 259 0.66 7.66 -3.02
CA VAL A 259 1.55 6.97 -2.07
C VAL A 259 2.73 6.31 -2.79
N VAL A 260 2.54 5.76 -4.00
CA VAL A 260 3.64 5.25 -4.84
C VAL A 260 4.59 6.38 -5.25
N GLY A 261 4.10 7.59 -5.51
CA GLY A 261 4.96 8.76 -5.69
C GLY A 261 5.82 9.03 -4.46
N ILE A 262 5.23 8.98 -3.26
CA ILE A 262 5.94 9.13 -1.98
C ILE A 262 6.94 7.99 -1.73
N GLN A 263 6.65 6.75 -2.17
CA GLN A 263 7.61 5.64 -2.13
C GLN A 263 8.86 5.97 -2.95
N GLY A 264 8.68 6.53 -4.15
CA GLY A 264 9.79 7.01 -5.00
C GLY A 264 10.64 8.07 -4.30
N LEU A 265 10.00 9.04 -3.66
CA LEU A 265 10.66 10.08 -2.86
C LEU A 265 11.47 9.47 -1.70
N GLY A 266 10.87 8.58 -0.88
CA GLY A 266 11.55 7.95 0.25
C GLY A 266 12.76 7.13 -0.17
N LEU A 267 12.66 6.34 -1.24
CA LEU A 267 13.78 5.59 -1.79
C LEU A 267 14.88 6.50 -2.34
N SER A 268 14.51 7.60 -2.98
CA SER A 268 15.46 8.61 -3.49
C SER A 268 16.23 9.27 -2.36
N GLU A 269 15.55 9.60 -1.26
CA GLU A 269 16.18 10.18 -0.05
C GLU A 269 17.19 9.21 0.56
N THR A 270 16.83 7.94 0.75
CA THR A 270 17.75 6.91 1.26
C THR A 270 18.98 6.74 0.35
N ALA A 271 18.77 6.71 -0.96
CA ALA A 271 19.87 6.61 -1.93
C ALA A 271 20.80 7.84 -1.88
N TYR A 272 20.22 9.04 -1.75
CA TYR A 272 20.99 10.28 -1.62
C TYR A 272 21.81 10.31 -0.33
N GLN A 273 21.22 9.99 0.81
CA GLN A 273 21.93 9.97 2.08
C GLN A 273 23.11 8.98 2.07
N THR A 274 22.88 7.78 1.52
CA THR A 274 23.90 6.75 1.35
C THR A 274 25.04 7.23 0.43
N ALA A 275 24.69 7.82 -0.72
CA ALA A 275 25.69 8.37 -1.66
C ALA A 275 26.47 9.53 -1.04
N LEU A 276 25.82 10.42 -0.31
CA LEU A 276 26.46 11.54 0.37
C LEU A 276 27.43 11.06 1.45
N SER A 277 27.03 10.12 2.30
CA SER A 277 27.90 9.53 3.33
C SER A 277 29.12 8.86 2.70
N TYR A 278 28.90 7.96 1.74
CA TYR A 278 29.98 7.28 1.04
C TYR A 278 30.95 8.26 0.37
N SER A 279 30.46 9.32 -0.24
CA SER A 279 31.30 10.32 -0.92
C SER A 279 32.21 11.11 0.04
N LYS A 280 31.86 11.19 1.32
CA LYS A 280 32.65 11.83 2.38
C LYS A 280 33.69 10.89 3.01
N GLU A 281 33.65 9.61 2.69
CA GLU A 281 34.56 8.58 3.25
C GLU A 281 35.48 8.00 2.18
N ARG A 282 34.97 7.73 0.98
CA ARG A 282 35.71 7.13 -0.13
C ARG A 282 36.75 8.09 -0.69
N LYS A 283 38.00 7.63 -0.76
CA LYS A 283 39.09 8.31 -1.45
C LYS A 283 39.35 7.65 -2.82
N GLN A 284 39.44 8.46 -3.87
CA GLN A 284 39.77 8.00 -5.22
C GLN A 284 40.21 9.16 -6.11
N GLY A 285 41.39 9.02 -6.76
CA GLY A 285 41.91 10.04 -7.67
C GLY A 285 42.33 11.34 -6.97
N LYS A 286 42.61 12.36 -7.79
CA LYS A 286 42.97 13.71 -7.34
C LYS A 286 42.02 14.72 -7.96
N SER A 287 41.49 15.62 -7.17
CA SER A 287 40.68 16.75 -7.68
C SER A 287 41.60 17.78 -8.34
N ASN A 288 41.01 18.61 -9.22
CA ASN A 288 41.75 19.64 -9.96
C ASN A 288 42.49 20.66 -9.07
N ASN A 289 42.05 20.81 -7.82
CA ASN A 289 42.63 21.73 -6.85
C ASN A 289 43.54 21.07 -5.84
N ASN A 290 43.90 19.78 -6.06
CA ASN A 290 44.75 19.03 -5.14
C ASN A 290 46.24 19.32 -5.41
N SER A 291 46.85 20.16 -4.57
CA SER A 291 48.29 20.50 -4.60
C SER A 291 49.19 19.54 -3.81
N ASN A 292 48.59 18.70 -2.94
CA ASN A 292 49.34 17.90 -1.96
C ASN A 292 49.78 16.53 -2.47
N GLY A 293 49.37 16.12 -3.66
CA GLY A 293 49.75 14.85 -4.27
C GLY A 293 49.04 13.59 -3.74
N GLU A 294 48.27 13.69 -2.64
CA GLU A 294 47.51 12.59 -2.06
C GLU A 294 46.14 12.36 -2.78
N THR A 295 45.55 11.21 -2.52
CA THR A 295 44.20 10.89 -3.03
C THR A 295 43.13 11.67 -2.27
N ASP A 296 42.22 12.29 -2.99
CA ASP A 296 41.12 13.06 -2.42
C ASP A 296 39.89 12.19 -2.10
N LEU A 297 39.05 12.70 -1.19
CA LEU A 297 37.67 12.23 -1.02
C LEU A 297 36.86 12.51 -2.31
N ILE A 298 36.04 11.55 -2.73
CA ILE A 298 35.32 11.68 -4.02
C ILE A 298 34.33 12.86 -4.05
N ILE A 299 33.85 13.33 -2.91
CA ILE A 299 33.01 14.54 -2.82
C ILE A 299 33.73 15.80 -3.33
N LYS A 300 35.05 15.82 -3.44
CA LYS A 300 35.82 16.96 -3.98
C LYS A 300 35.78 17.00 -5.52
N HIS A 301 35.44 15.90 -6.19
CA HIS A 301 35.32 15.88 -7.67
C HIS A 301 34.07 16.59 -8.15
N ALA A 302 34.21 17.35 -9.23
CA ALA A 302 33.13 18.23 -9.73
C ALA A 302 31.90 17.48 -10.22
N ASP A 303 32.09 16.29 -10.83
CA ASP A 303 31.01 15.42 -11.33
C ASP A 303 30.23 14.79 -10.19
N ILE A 304 30.88 14.32 -9.13
CA ILE A 304 30.23 13.79 -7.91
C ILE A 304 29.41 14.90 -7.23
N ARG A 305 29.98 16.09 -7.06
CA ARG A 305 29.26 17.23 -6.49
C ARG A 305 28.03 17.62 -7.31
N ARG A 306 28.16 17.64 -8.65
CA ARG A 306 27.03 17.92 -9.54
C ARG A 306 25.93 16.85 -9.40
N SER A 307 26.30 15.57 -9.35
CA SER A 307 25.36 14.47 -9.17
C SER A 307 24.60 14.59 -7.84
N LEU A 308 25.30 14.84 -6.73
CA LEU A 308 24.68 15.03 -5.41
C LEU A 308 23.76 16.26 -5.37
N LEU A 309 24.15 17.37 -6.02
CA LEU A 309 23.29 18.57 -6.10
C LEU A 309 22.03 18.32 -6.92
N ASN A 310 22.14 17.60 -8.02
CA ASN A 310 20.99 17.23 -8.86
C ASN A 310 20.04 16.32 -8.07
N MET A 311 20.55 15.26 -7.40
CA MET A 311 19.75 14.38 -6.56
C MET A 311 19.01 15.18 -5.50
N LYS A 312 19.71 16.02 -4.74
CA LYS A 312 19.09 16.85 -3.69
C LYS A 312 18.02 17.78 -4.25
N SER A 313 18.28 18.45 -5.38
CA SER A 313 17.32 19.37 -5.98
C SER A 313 16.04 18.70 -6.44
N ILE A 314 16.14 17.48 -7.00
CA ILE A 314 14.99 16.69 -7.44
C ILE A 314 14.19 16.24 -6.21
N ILE A 315 14.86 15.68 -5.20
CA ILE A 315 14.22 15.18 -3.97
C ILE A 315 13.46 16.30 -3.24
N GLU A 316 14.03 17.50 -3.11
CA GLU A 316 13.35 18.63 -2.47
C GLU A 316 12.13 19.11 -3.30
N GLY A 317 12.24 19.06 -4.63
CA GLY A 317 11.12 19.34 -5.53
C GLY A 317 9.99 18.31 -5.42
N GLU A 318 10.32 17.02 -5.44
CA GLU A 318 9.38 15.90 -5.26
C GLU A 318 8.72 15.95 -3.89
N ARG A 319 9.47 16.23 -2.83
CA ARG A 319 8.95 16.38 -1.46
C ARG A 319 7.93 17.50 -1.39
N SER A 320 8.25 18.68 -1.93
CA SER A 320 7.34 19.82 -1.95
C SER A 320 6.05 19.51 -2.72
N LEU A 321 6.16 18.82 -3.87
CA LEU A 321 5.02 18.41 -4.67
C LEU A 321 4.15 17.38 -3.94
N SER A 322 4.76 16.36 -3.33
CA SER A 322 4.05 15.29 -2.60
C SER A 322 3.24 15.84 -1.42
N PHE A 323 3.81 16.77 -0.66
CA PHE A 323 3.10 17.38 0.48
C PHE A 323 2.00 18.33 0.03
N TRP A 324 2.22 19.09 -1.05
CA TRP A 324 1.17 19.89 -1.65
C TRP A 324 0.01 19.02 -2.16
N MET A 325 0.31 17.88 -2.77
CA MET A 325 -0.71 16.90 -3.19
C MET A 325 -1.50 16.33 -2.02
N ALA A 326 -0.82 15.94 -0.94
CA ALA A 326 -1.49 15.47 0.28
C ALA A 326 -2.42 16.55 0.87
N GLN A 327 -2.02 17.82 0.82
CA GLN A 327 -2.86 18.94 1.21
C GLN A 327 -4.08 19.08 0.28
N GLN A 328 -3.93 18.90 -1.05
CA GLN A 328 -5.07 18.90 -1.97
C GLN A 328 -6.06 17.77 -1.66
N VAL A 329 -5.58 16.58 -1.25
CA VAL A 329 -6.46 15.50 -0.76
C VAL A 329 -7.25 15.98 0.46
N ASP A 330 -6.60 16.56 1.47
CA ASP A 330 -7.29 17.08 2.67
C ASP A 330 -8.34 18.14 2.31
N VAL A 331 -8.01 19.08 1.40
CA VAL A 331 -8.93 20.10 0.91
C VAL A 331 -10.13 19.47 0.18
N SER A 332 -9.91 18.48 -0.68
CA SER A 332 -10.96 17.80 -1.42
C SER A 332 -11.95 17.06 -0.51
N LEU A 333 -11.51 16.62 0.66
CA LEU A 333 -12.32 15.88 1.62
C LEU A 333 -13.07 16.80 2.61
N SER A 334 -12.42 17.88 3.06
CA SER A 334 -12.84 18.61 4.27
C SER A 334 -13.20 20.08 4.07
N HIS A 335 -12.91 20.70 2.90
CA HIS A 335 -13.21 22.12 2.69
C HIS A 335 -14.71 22.42 2.70
N SER A 336 -15.12 23.59 3.19
CA SER A 336 -16.52 23.99 3.31
C SER A 336 -17.20 24.33 1.95
N SER A 337 -16.42 24.75 0.94
CA SER A 337 -16.91 25.07 -0.41
C SER A 337 -16.82 23.86 -1.31
N GLU A 338 -17.92 23.46 -1.93
CA GLU A 338 -17.97 22.35 -2.90
C GLU A 338 -17.18 22.66 -4.19
N GLU A 339 -17.10 23.91 -4.60
CA GLU A 339 -16.28 24.34 -5.75
C GLU A 339 -14.79 24.08 -5.48
N VAL A 340 -14.31 24.51 -4.30
CA VAL A 340 -12.90 24.29 -3.90
C VAL A 340 -12.58 22.80 -3.73
N LYS A 341 -13.51 22.01 -3.17
CA LYS A 341 -13.37 20.54 -3.11
C LYS A 341 -13.22 19.93 -4.49
N LYS A 342 -14.04 20.36 -5.43
CA LYS A 342 -14.01 19.87 -6.80
C LYS A 342 -12.68 20.21 -7.47
N ASP A 343 -12.24 21.46 -7.39
CA ASP A 343 -10.97 21.91 -7.98
C ASP A 343 -9.78 21.12 -7.39
N ALA A 344 -9.76 20.92 -6.07
CA ALA A 344 -8.75 20.12 -5.41
C ALA A 344 -8.79 18.65 -5.87
N SER A 345 -9.99 18.06 -6.02
CA SER A 345 -10.16 16.71 -6.54
C SER A 345 -9.68 16.56 -7.99
N ASP A 346 -9.94 17.55 -8.82
CA ASP A 346 -9.49 17.59 -10.23
C ASP A 346 -7.95 17.66 -10.28
N ILE A 347 -7.31 18.46 -9.42
CA ILE A 347 -5.85 18.53 -9.27
C ILE A 347 -5.29 17.16 -8.87
N VAL A 348 -5.87 16.52 -7.85
CA VAL A 348 -5.47 15.17 -7.40
C VAL A 348 -5.60 14.14 -8.52
N GLY A 349 -6.63 14.27 -9.36
CA GLY A 349 -6.85 13.37 -10.50
C GLY A 349 -5.86 13.53 -11.66
N LEU A 350 -5.19 14.69 -11.77
CA LEU A 350 -4.20 14.98 -12.81
C LEU A 350 -2.79 14.47 -12.49
N MET A 351 -2.50 14.30 -11.21
CA MET A 351 -1.17 13.91 -10.69
C MET A 351 -1.08 12.43 -10.41
#